data_7b1c2fda25173dddd4885a0be052bad1
#
_entry.id   7b1c2fda25173dddd4885a0be052bad1
#
_cell.length_a   1.000
_cell.length_b   1.000
_cell.length_c   1.000
_cell.angle_alpha   90.00
_cell.angle_beta   90.00
_cell.angle_gamma   90.00
#
_symmetry.space_group_name_H-M   'P 1'
#
loop_
_entity.id
_entity.type
_entity.pdbx_description
1 polymer ?
#
loop_
_entity_poly.entity_id
_entity_poly.type
_entity_poly.pdbx_seq_one_letter_code
_entity_poly.pdbx_strand_id
1 'polypeptide(L)'
;QTVSALLRLQARRIEDPGASAALNEAVRRIASIALVHETLSNSRDSSVAFDDVLDSLVTHALELSPRMNELRIERTGQFGSLEPRIATPLALVITELIHNALEHGLAHEGLALGIHVSSTASELSVTISDDGVGFPEGFDIATSPNLGLQIVRTLTENELRGNLSLETDEKETRAVLTFPSV
;
A
#
# COMPACT_ATOMS: atom_id res chain seq x y z
N GLN A 1 -3.43 17.37 8.60
CA GLN A 1 -4.77 17.35 7.96
C GLN A 1 -4.98 18.54 7.00
N THR A 2 -4.56 19.76 7.33
CA THR A 2 -4.82 20.97 6.52
C THR A 2 -4.15 20.94 5.14
N VAL A 3 -2.92 20.45 5.04
CA VAL A 3 -2.15 20.39 3.78
C VAL A 3 -2.81 19.42 2.78
N SER A 4 -3.16 18.22 3.24
CA SER A 4 -3.83 17.22 2.38
C SER A 4 -5.19 17.71 1.85
N ALA A 5 -5.96 18.42 2.69
CA ALA A 5 -7.23 19.04 2.26
C ALA A 5 -7.05 20.10 1.19
N LEU A 6 -6.04 20.98 1.35
CA LEU A 6 -5.71 22.00 0.34
C LEU A 6 -5.27 21.39 -0.99
N LEU A 7 -4.42 20.35 -0.94
CA LEU A 7 -3.96 19.65 -2.13
C LEU A 7 -5.11 18.93 -2.86
N ARG A 8 -6.05 18.32 -2.14
CA ARG A 8 -7.26 17.72 -2.73
C ARG A 8 -8.13 18.76 -3.41
N LEU A 9 -8.28 19.98 -2.83
CA LEU A 9 -9.01 21.09 -3.46
C LEU A 9 -8.31 21.57 -4.74
N GLN A 10 -6.98 21.59 -4.75
CA GLN A 10 -6.21 21.94 -5.95
C GLN A 10 -6.36 20.86 -7.04
N ALA A 11 -6.28 19.57 -6.67
CA ALA A 11 -6.46 18.46 -7.60
C ALA A 11 -7.80 18.55 -8.38
N ARG A 12 -8.89 18.95 -7.70
CA ARG A 12 -10.21 19.12 -8.32
C ARG A 12 -10.28 20.28 -9.32
N ARG A 13 -9.34 21.21 -9.31
CA ARG A 13 -9.29 22.38 -10.21
C ARG A 13 -8.38 22.14 -11.41
N ILE A 14 -7.63 21.05 -11.40
CA ILE A 14 -6.73 20.69 -12.51
C ILE A 14 -7.56 20.03 -13.59
N GLU A 15 -7.56 20.63 -14.78
CA GLU A 15 -8.28 20.11 -15.95
C GLU A 15 -7.57 18.94 -16.60
N ASP A 16 -6.25 18.85 -16.46
CA ASP A 16 -5.47 17.72 -16.96
C ASP A 16 -5.65 16.48 -16.05
N PRO A 17 -6.25 15.37 -16.55
CA PRO A 17 -6.48 14.16 -15.76
C PRO A 17 -5.19 13.55 -15.20
N GLY A 18 -4.09 13.60 -15.97
CA GLY A 18 -2.79 13.06 -15.54
C GLY A 18 -2.21 13.83 -14.36
N ALA A 19 -2.23 15.15 -14.42
CA ALA A 19 -1.77 16.01 -13.32
C ALA A 19 -2.65 15.87 -12.08
N SER A 20 -3.97 15.75 -12.25
CA SER A 20 -4.92 15.51 -11.15
C SER A 20 -4.66 14.16 -10.47
N ALA A 21 -4.44 13.10 -11.25
CA ALA A 21 -4.11 11.78 -10.72
C ALA A 21 -2.78 11.79 -9.94
N ALA A 22 -1.72 12.39 -10.49
CA ALA A 22 -0.43 12.51 -9.82
C ALA A 22 -0.52 13.28 -8.50
N LEU A 23 -1.32 14.35 -8.45
CA LEU A 23 -1.52 15.11 -7.23
C LEU A 23 -2.30 14.33 -6.17
N ASN A 24 -3.33 13.59 -6.56
CA ASN A 24 -4.08 12.71 -5.66
C ASN A 24 -3.19 11.60 -5.08
N GLU A 25 -2.32 11.03 -5.89
CA GLU A 25 -1.32 10.04 -5.46
C GLU A 25 -0.34 10.64 -4.44
N ALA A 26 0.18 11.84 -4.69
CA ALA A 26 1.03 12.55 -3.73
C ALA A 26 0.30 12.83 -2.39
N VAL A 27 -0.98 13.18 -2.44
CA VAL A 27 -1.80 13.38 -1.22
C VAL A 27 -1.95 12.09 -0.43
N ARG A 28 -2.17 10.94 -1.08
CA ARG A 28 -2.23 9.64 -0.40
C ARG A 28 -0.93 9.31 0.33
N ARG A 29 0.21 9.51 -0.32
CA ARG A 29 1.54 9.27 0.29
C ARG A 29 1.78 10.16 1.50
N ILE A 30 1.45 11.44 1.41
CA ILE A 30 1.54 12.37 2.55
C ILE A 30 0.65 11.91 3.70
N ALA A 31 -0.55 11.42 3.42
CA ALA A 31 -1.46 10.91 4.45
C ALA A 31 -0.89 9.65 5.15
N SER A 32 -0.27 8.73 4.41
CA SER A 32 0.37 7.53 4.98
C SER A 32 1.56 7.89 5.89
N ILE A 33 2.40 8.84 5.46
CA ILE A 33 3.52 9.33 6.29
C ILE A 33 2.98 10.00 7.57
N ALA A 34 1.95 10.84 7.45
CA ALA A 34 1.36 11.53 8.58
C ALA A 34 0.76 10.55 9.59
N LEU A 35 0.12 9.46 9.13
CA LEU A 35 -0.44 8.43 9.98
C LEU A 35 0.63 7.71 10.81
N VAL A 36 1.73 7.31 10.17
CA VAL A 36 2.87 6.70 10.89
C VAL A 36 3.43 7.67 11.91
N HIS A 37 3.61 8.94 11.54
CA HIS A 37 4.14 9.95 12.45
C HIS A 37 3.20 10.25 13.64
N GLU A 38 1.89 10.25 13.42
CA GLU A 38 0.88 10.41 14.47
C GLU A 38 0.90 9.23 15.44
N THR A 39 0.99 8.00 14.94
CA THR A 39 1.10 6.79 15.76
C THR A 39 2.38 6.80 16.61
N LEU A 40 3.51 7.24 16.04
CA LEU A 40 4.76 7.44 16.76
C LEU A 40 4.67 8.48 17.85
N SER A 41 4.03 9.62 17.57
CA SER A 41 3.91 10.72 18.52
C SER A 41 3.04 10.36 19.72
N ASN A 42 2.13 9.41 19.58
CA ASN A 42 1.24 8.91 20.61
C ASN A 42 1.84 7.75 21.42
N SER A 43 2.89 7.11 20.93
CA SER A 43 3.59 6.03 21.64
C SER A 43 4.67 6.62 22.55
N ARG A 44 4.79 6.09 23.77
CA ARG A 44 5.91 6.41 24.69
C ARG A 44 7.19 5.66 24.32
N ASP A 45 7.07 4.66 23.47
CA ASP A 45 8.16 3.83 22.98
C ASP A 45 8.63 4.33 21.61
N SER A 46 9.88 4.06 21.27
CA SER A 46 10.47 4.37 19.97
C SER A 46 10.03 3.40 18.85
N SER A 47 8.91 2.72 19.01
CA SER A 47 8.34 1.74 18.07
C SER A 47 6.90 2.08 17.70
N VAL A 48 6.48 1.65 16.52
CA VAL A 48 5.15 1.83 15.94
C VAL A 48 4.36 0.53 16.08
N ALA A 49 3.18 0.57 16.69
CA ALA A 49 2.21 -0.51 16.59
C ALA A 49 1.68 -0.56 15.15
N PHE A 50 2.36 -1.34 14.28
CA PHE A 50 2.12 -1.25 12.84
C PHE A 50 0.78 -1.85 12.42
N ASP A 51 0.23 -2.75 13.22
CA ASP A 51 -1.11 -3.31 12.96
C ASP A 51 -2.20 -2.23 13.00
N ASP A 52 -2.11 -1.25 13.91
CA ASP A 52 -3.04 -0.12 13.97
C ASP A 52 -2.88 0.82 12.76
N VAL A 53 -1.64 0.99 12.30
CA VAL A 53 -1.35 1.74 11.07
C VAL A 53 -1.98 1.04 9.87
N LEU A 54 -1.78 -0.28 9.74
CA LEU A 54 -2.35 -1.07 8.65
C LEU A 54 -3.88 -0.97 8.62
N ASP A 55 -4.55 -1.11 9.76
CA ASP A 55 -6.01 -1.00 9.84
C ASP A 55 -6.51 0.37 9.36
N SER A 56 -5.78 1.42 9.72
CA SER A 56 -6.09 2.78 9.28
C SER A 56 -5.83 2.99 7.77
N LEU A 57 -4.75 2.40 7.22
CA LEU A 57 -4.45 2.46 5.79
C LEU A 57 -5.51 1.74 4.96
N VAL A 58 -5.91 0.53 5.38
CA VAL A 58 -6.96 -0.26 4.73
C VAL A 58 -8.28 0.49 4.76
N THR A 59 -8.69 1.00 5.93
CA THR A 59 -9.93 1.76 6.08
C THR A 59 -9.95 2.96 5.14
N HIS A 60 -8.87 3.75 5.13
CA HIS A 60 -8.78 4.93 4.27
C HIS A 60 -8.77 4.58 2.77
N ALA A 61 -8.11 3.51 2.37
CA ALA A 61 -8.12 3.05 0.99
C ALA A 61 -9.52 2.62 0.53
N LEU A 62 -10.25 1.90 1.39
CA LEU A 62 -11.62 1.47 1.11
C LEU A 62 -12.61 2.63 1.00
N GLU A 63 -12.50 3.65 1.87
CA GLU A 63 -13.34 4.86 1.81
C GLU A 63 -13.25 5.60 0.47
N LEU A 64 -12.13 5.45 -0.24
CA LEU A 64 -11.92 6.04 -1.55
C LEU A 64 -12.39 5.14 -2.71
N SER A 65 -12.69 3.87 -2.43
CA SER A 65 -13.15 2.92 -3.46
C SER A 65 -14.64 3.08 -3.74
N PRO A 66 -15.07 3.21 -5.01
CA PRO A 66 -16.49 3.22 -5.37
C PRO A 66 -17.23 1.92 -4.99
N ARG A 67 -16.49 0.81 -4.86
CA ARG A 67 -17.02 -0.53 -4.55
C ARG A 67 -16.85 -0.94 -3.10
N MET A 68 -16.57 -0.01 -2.19
CA MET A 68 -16.28 -0.27 -0.77
C MET A 68 -17.22 -1.27 -0.11
N ASN A 69 -18.54 -1.15 -0.38
CA ASN A 69 -19.56 -1.99 0.26
C ASN A 69 -19.65 -3.42 -0.31
N GLU A 70 -18.96 -3.70 -1.43
CA GLU A 70 -18.97 -4.99 -2.11
C GLU A 70 -17.73 -5.82 -1.75
N LEU A 71 -16.64 -5.14 -1.37
CA LEU A 71 -15.36 -5.76 -1.17
C LEU A 71 -15.28 -6.54 0.15
N ARG A 72 -14.66 -7.71 0.11
CA ARG A 72 -14.30 -8.52 1.28
C ARG A 72 -12.82 -8.34 1.56
N ILE A 73 -12.50 -7.99 2.79
CA ILE A 73 -11.12 -7.85 3.23
C ILE A 73 -10.77 -9.04 4.12
N GLU A 74 -9.77 -9.79 3.70
CA GLU A 74 -9.25 -10.93 4.45
C GLU A 74 -7.86 -10.59 4.99
N ARG A 75 -7.73 -10.53 6.30
CA ARG A 75 -6.45 -10.25 6.95
C ARG A 75 -6.03 -11.42 7.83
N THR A 76 -4.76 -11.83 7.71
CA THR A 76 -4.15 -12.87 8.53
C THR A 76 -2.73 -12.49 8.94
N GLY A 77 -2.29 -12.95 10.11
CA GLY A 77 -1.00 -12.62 10.68
C GLY A 77 -0.96 -11.21 11.31
N GLN A 78 0.20 -10.85 11.83
CA GLN A 78 0.45 -9.58 12.53
C GLN A 78 1.87 -9.11 12.30
N PHE A 79 2.05 -7.78 12.23
CA PHE A 79 3.36 -7.13 12.18
C PHE A 79 3.97 -6.96 13.56
N GLY A 80 3.12 -6.68 14.55
CA GLY A 80 3.57 -6.23 15.87
C GLY A 80 4.14 -4.81 15.86
N SER A 81 5.14 -4.58 16.69
CA SER A 81 5.80 -3.29 16.79
C SER A 81 7.01 -3.21 15.87
N LEU A 82 7.07 -2.16 15.03
CA LEU A 82 8.15 -1.92 14.09
C LEU A 82 8.89 -0.62 14.44
N GLU A 83 10.17 -0.55 14.12
CA GLU A 83 10.94 0.69 14.20
C GLU A 83 10.43 1.69 13.14
N PRO A 84 10.46 3.01 13.42
CA PRO A 84 10.02 4.06 12.49
C PRO A 84 10.69 3.99 11.11
N ARG A 85 11.97 3.60 11.08
CA ARG A 85 12.75 3.47 9.84
C ARG A 85 12.21 2.37 8.91
N ILE A 86 11.50 1.38 9.46
CA ILE A 86 10.82 0.32 8.72
C ILE A 86 9.34 0.68 8.50
N ALA A 87 8.66 1.17 9.54
CA ALA A 87 7.24 1.46 9.51
C ALA A 87 6.87 2.48 8.42
N THR A 88 7.65 3.55 8.26
CA THR A 88 7.34 4.60 7.27
C THR A 88 7.43 4.09 5.82
N PRO A 89 8.55 3.50 5.35
CA PRO A 89 8.61 2.98 3.99
C PRO A 89 7.63 1.82 3.77
N LEU A 90 7.41 0.96 4.77
CA LEU A 90 6.44 -0.13 4.68
C LEU A 90 5.01 0.38 4.51
N ALA A 91 4.59 1.40 5.26
CA ALA A 91 3.28 2.02 5.12
C ALA A 91 3.04 2.58 3.71
N LEU A 92 4.06 3.22 3.12
CA LEU A 92 3.99 3.71 1.74
C LEU A 92 3.86 2.57 0.73
N VAL A 93 4.69 1.52 0.87
CA VAL A 93 4.64 0.34 -0.02
C VAL A 93 3.26 -0.32 0.06
N ILE A 94 2.75 -0.58 1.26
CA ILE A 94 1.43 -1.19 1.45
C ILE A 94 0.32 -0.31 0.87
N THR A 95 0.38 1.01 1.08
CA THR A 95 -0.60 1.95 0.51
C THR A 95 -0.66 1.86 -1.01
N GLU A 96 0.50 1.86 -1.69
CA GLU A 96 0.57 1.76 -3.14
C GLU A 96 0.08 0.39 -3.65
N LEU A 97 0.44 -0.71 -2.96
CA LEU A 97 -0.01 -2.05 -3.36
C LEU A 97 -1.53 -2.24 -3.17
N ILE A 98 -2.10 -1.79 -2.05
CA ILE A 98 -3.55 -1.81 -1.84
C ILE A 98 -4.25 -0.96 -2.90
N HIS A 99 -3.73 0.22 -3.20
CA HIS A 99 -4.29 1.10 -4.22
C HIS A 99 -4.26 0.45 -5.61
N ASN A 100 -3.15 -0.19 -5.97
CA ASN A 100 -3.05 -0.94 -7.23
C ASN A 100 -4.08 -2.08 -7.30
N ALA A 101 -4.26 -2.84 -6.23
CA ALA A 101 -5.29 -3.87 -6.15
C ALA A 101 -6.70 -3.29 -6.35
N LEU A 102 -7.03 -2.19 -5.68
CA LEU A 102 -8.35 -1.56 -5.76
C LEU A 102 -8.63 -0.88 -7.11
N GLU A 103 -7.66 -0.19 -7.71
CA GLU A 103 -7.85 0.59 -8.96
C GLU A 103 -7.66 -0.25 -10.22
N HIS A 104 -6.80 -1.26 -10.18
CA HIS A 104 -6.45 -2.06 -11.35
C HIS A 104 -6.98 -3.48 -11.26
N GLY A 105 -6.83 -4.15 -10.12
CA GLY A 105 -7.33 -5.51 -9.91
C GLY A 105 -8.86 -5.53 -9.79
N LEU A 106 -9.39 -4.87 -8.77
CA LEU A 106 -10.79 -4.94 -8.34
C LEU A 106 -11.71 -3.87 -8.92
N ALA A 107 -11.25 -3.08 -9.89
CA ALA A 107 -12.04 -1.97 -10.45
C ALA A 107 -13.37 -2.43 -11.08
N HIS A 108 -13.36 -3.59 -11.74
CA HIS A 108 -14.50 -4.12 -12.49
C HIS A 108 -14.85 -5.56 -12.13
N GLU A 109 -13.88 -6.36 -11.75
CA GLU A 109 -13.99 -7.78 -11.43
C GLU A 109 -13.41 -8.07 -10.04
N GLY A 110 -13.71 -9.25 -9.49
CA GLY A 110 -13.26 -9.65 -8.17
C GLY A 110 -13.97 -8.90 -7.04
N LEU A 111 -13.84 -9.41 -5.84
CA LEU A 111 -14.46 -8.87 -4.62
C LEU A 111 -13.56 -9.03 -3.38
N ALA A 112 -12.44 -9.74 -3.47
CA ALA A 112 -11.59 -10.06 -2.34
C ALA A 112 -10.26 -9.32 -2.41
N LEU A 113 -9.90 -8.66 -1.31
CA LEU A 113 -8.56 -8.14 -1.04
C LEU A 113 -7.98 -8.89 0.14
N GLY A 114 -6.91 -9.64 -0.08
CA GLY A 114 -6.19 -10.37 0.95
C GLY A 114 -4.96 -9.61 1.43
N ILE A 115 -4.70 -9.63 2.74
CA ILE A 115 -3.47 -9.13 3.35
C ILE A 115 -2.97 -10.20 4.31
N HIS A 116 -1.89 -10.87 3.94
CA HIS A 116 -1.29 -11.92 4.74
C HIS A 116 0.10 -11.52 5.22
N VAL A 117 0.30 -11.59 6.54
CA VAL A 117 1.59 -11.26 7.17
C VAL A 117 2.17 -12.52 7.80
N SER A 118 3.40 -12.83 7.50
CA SER A 118 4.16 -13.88 8.17
C SER A 118 5.52 -13.35 8.63
N SER A 119 5.93 -13.77 9.83
CA SER A 119 7.19 -13.35 10.41
C SER A 119 7.96 -14.59 10.90
N THR A 120 9.23 -14.62 10.59
CA THR A 120 10.20 -15.55 11.14
C THR A 120 11.24 -14.80 11.96
N ALA A 121 12.19 -15.50 12.55
CA ALA A 121 13.29 -14.86 13.31
C ALA A 121 14.19 -13.97 12.44
N SER A 122 14.20 -14.14 11.12
CA SER A 122 15.11 -13.43 10.20
C SER A 122 14.41 -12.63 9.11
N GLU A 123 13.14 -12.89 8.87
CA GLU A 123 12.40 -12.31 7.72
C GLU A 123 10.96 -12.03 8.06
N LEU A 124 10.46 -10.92 7.56
CA LEU A 124 9.06 -10.56 7.54
C LEU A 124 8.57 -10.57 6.09
N SER A 125 7.44 -11.22 5.86
CA SER A 125 6.79 -11.30 4.55
C SER A 125 5.38 -10.75 4.61
N VAL A 126 5.02 -9.95 3.61
CA VAL A 126 3.69 -9.39 3.43
C VAL A 126 3.21 -9.75 2.03
N THR A 127 2.07 -10.41 1.95
CA THR A 127 1.38 -10.69 0.69
C THR A 127 0.12 -9.85 0.62
N ILE A 128 -0.01 -9.06 -0.45
CA ILE A 128 -1.26 -8.38 -0.81
C ILE A 128 -1.79 -9.08 -2.04
N SER A 129 -3.01 -9.60 -1.97
CA SER A 129 -3.63 -10.34 -3.06
C SER A 129 -5.02 -9.81 -3.39
N ASP A 130 -5.42 -9.95 -4.65
CA ASP A 130 -6.76 -9.65 -5.14
C ASP A 130 -7.22 -10.73 -6.13
N ASP A 131 -8.54 -10.95 -6.20
CA ASP A 131 -9.19 -11.88 -7.13
C ASP A 131 -9.70 -11.16 -8.40
N GLY A 132 -9.03 -10.08 -8.79
CA GLY A 132 -9.39 -9.24 -9.94
C GLY A 132 -8.77 -9.67 -11.26
N VAL A 133 -8.60 -8.70 -12.18
CA VAL A 133 -8.21 -8.97 -13.59
C VAL A 133 -6.75 -9.39 -13.79
N GLY A 134 -5.91 -9.30 -12.76
CA GLY A 134 -4.49 -9.66 -12.86
C GLY A 134 -3.61 -8.66 -13.59
N PHE A 135 -2.30 -8.98 -13.66
CA PHE A 135 -1.36 -8.20 -14.45
C PHE A 135 -1.46 -8.58 -15.94
N PRO A 136 -1.25 -7.61 -16.86
CA PRO A 136 -1.14 -7.92 -18.28
C PRO A 136 -0.04 -8.93 -18.57
N GLU A 137 -0.20 -9.73 -19.63
CA GLU A 137 0.83 -10.67 -20.07
C GLU A 137 2.15 -9.95 -20.35
N GLY A 138 3.25 -10.48 -19.80
CA GLY A 138 4.58 -9.87 -19.92
C GLY A 138 4.79 -8.62 -19.04
N PHE A 139 3.93 -8.39 -18.06
CA PHE A 139 4.11 -7.28 -17.13
C PHE A 139 5.43 -7.40 -16.36
N ASP A 140 6.23 -6.33 -16.38
CA ASP A 140 7.48 -6.23 -15.62
C ASP A 140 7.52 -4.92 -14.84
N ILE A 141 7.60 -5.02 -13.52
CA ILE A 141 7.67 -3.88 -12.62
C ILE A 141 8.90 -3.00 -12.91
N ALA A 142 10.00 -3.58 -13.42
CA ALA A 142 11.24 -2.83 -13.69
C ALA A 142 11.07 -1.83 -14.83
N THR A 143 10.20 -2.14 -15.79
CA THR A 143 9.93 -1.32 -16.97
C THR A 143 8.59 -0.58 -16.89
N SER A 144 7.83 -0.77 -15.83
CA SER A 144 6.52 -0.14 -15.64
C SER A 144 6.64 1.39 -15.58
N PRO A 145 5.84 2.14 -16.36
CA PRO A 145 5.78 3.59 -16.28
C PRO A 145 5.02 4.10 -15.05
N ASN A 146 4.37 3.21 -14.31
CA ASN A 146 3.57 3.55 -13.13
C ASN A 146 4.49 4.06 -12.00
N LEU A 147 4.31 5.33 -11.62
CA LEU A 147 5.12 5.98 -10.59
C LEU A 147 4.97 5.28 -9.22
N GLY A 148 3.78 4.79 -8.88
CA GLY A 148 3.52 4.04 -7.65
C GLY A 148 4.38 2.80 -7.54
N LEU A 149 4.42 1.98 -8.58
CA LEU A 149 5.27 0.78 -8.62
C LEU A 149 6.77 1.07 -8.61
N GLN A 150 7.20 2.18 -9.24
CA GLN A 150 8.60 2.62 -9.15
C GLN A 150 8.98 2.99 -7.71
N ILE A 151 8.09 3.65 -6.97
CA ILE A 151 8.29 3.99 -5.56
C ILE A 151 8.30 2.72 -4.71
N VAL A 152 7.33 1.81 -4.92
CA VAL A 152 7.30 0.51 -4.24
C VAL A 152 8.63 -0.20 -4.40
N ARG A 153 9.15 -0.33 -5.63
CA ARG A 153 10.44 -0.95 -5.90
C ARG A 153 11.57 -0.24 -5.16
N THR A 154 11.66 1.08 -5.31
CA THR A 154 12.74 1.88 -4.70
C THR A 154 12.75 1.75 -3.17
N LEU A 155 11.59 1.85 -2.52
CA LEU A 155 11.50 1.72 -1.07
C LEU A 155 11.80 0.30 -0.60
N THR A 156 11.33 -0.71 -1.34
CA THR A 156 11.60 -2.10 -1.03
C THR A 156 13.10 -2.40 -1.09
N GLU A 157 13.77 -2.03 -2.18
CA GLU A 157 15.19 -2.33 -2.38
C GLU A 157 16.10 -1.50 -1.46
N ASN A 158 15.86 -0.19 -1.33
CA ASN A 158 16.81 0.72 -0.68
C ASN A 158 16.53 0.93 0.81
N GLU A 159 15.25 1.05 1.21
CA GLU A 159 14.89 1.36 2.59
C GLU A 159 14.62 0.09 3.40
N LEU A 160 13.83 -0.85 2.85
CA LEU A 160 13.49 -2.11 3.51
C LEU A 160 14.56 -3.18 3.30
N ARG A 161 15.46 -3.00 2.32
CA ARG A 161 16.46 -4.00 1.90
C ARG A 161 15.84 -5.35 1.61
N GLY A 162 14.69 -5.32 1.00
CA GLY A 162 13.83 -6.44 0.72
C GLY A 162 13.74 -6.76 -0.76
N ASN A 163 12.83 -7.67 -1.06
CA ASN A 163 12.47 -8.08 -2.40
C ASN A 163 10.96 -7.99 -2.61
N LEU A 164 10.54 -7.64 -3.80
CA LEU A 164 9.14 -7.67 -4.23
C LEU A 164 8.99 -8.61 -5.42
N SER A 165 8.08 -9.56 -5.33
CA SER A 165 7.63 -10.36 -6.47
C SER A 165 6.15 -10.07 -6.76
N LEU A 166 5.81 -10.05 -8.05
CA LEU A 166 4.44 -9.91 -8.53
C LEU A 166 4.08 -11.17 -9.29
N GLU A 167 2.97 -11.78 -8.91
CA GLU A 167 2.52 -13.06 -9.46
C GLU A 167 1.03 -12.95 -9.82
N THR A 168 0.64 -13.59 -10.91
CA THR A 168 -0.77 -13.76 -11.27
C THR A 168 -0.99 -15.21 -11.68
N ASP A 169 -1.99 -15.83 -11.11
CA ASP A 169 -2.48 -17.14 -11.53
C ASP A 169 -3.97 -17.06 -11.91
N GLU A 170 -4.61 -18.20 -12.17
CA GLU A 170 -6.02 -18.28 -12.60
C GLU A 170 -7.02 -17.78 -11.53
N LYS A 171 -6.58 -17.55 -10.29
CA LYS A 171 -7.47 -17.28 -9.15
C LYS A 171 -7.22 -15.93 -8.53
N GLU A 172 -5.96 -15.50 -8.48
CA GLU A 172 -5.59 -14.29 -7.78
C GLU A 172 -4.30 -13.66 -8.33
N THR A 173 -4.18 -12.37 -8.07
CA THR A 173 -2.94 -11.60 -8.23
C THR A 173 -2.32 -11.41 -6.88
N ARG A 174 -1.00 -11.58 -6.78
CA ARG A 174 -0.24 -11.43 -5.53
C ARG A 174 0.94 -10.50 -5.71
N ALA A 175 1.08 -9.58 -4.79
CA ALA A 175 2.31 -8.82 -4.56
C ALA A 175 2.93 -9.33 -3.25
N VAL A 176 4.08 -9.98 -3.33
CA VAL A 176 4.79 -10.56 -2.18
C VAL A 176 6.02 -9.73 -1.88
N LEU A 177 5.99 -9.05 -0.74
CA LEU A 177 7.08 -8.26 -0.20
C LEU A 177 7.78 -9.05 0.90
N THR A 178 9.10 -9.23 0.80
CA THR A 178 9.92 -9.84 1.86
C THR A 178 11.06 -8.91 2.25
N PHE A 179 11.37 -8.81 3.53
CA PHE A 179 12.48 -8.01 4.04
C PHE A 179 12.98 -8.54 5.39
N PRO A 180 14.23 -8.22 5.80
CA PRO A 180 14.78 -8.70 7.06
C PRO A 180 13.93 -8.28 8.25
N SER A 181 13.61 -9.25 9.13
CA SER A 181 13.08 -8.99 10.46
C SER A 181 14.21 -8.37 11.31
N VAL A 182 13.99 -7.20 11.89
CA VAL A 182 14.98 -6.47 12.70
C VAL A 182 14.76 -6.76 14.17
#